data_7870e1662c99d146272e73851136204c
#
_entry.id   7870e1662c99d146272e73851136204c
#
_cell.length_a   1.000
_cell.length_b   1.000
_cell.length_c   1.000
_cell.angle_alpha   90.00
_cell.angle_beta   90.00
_cell.angle_gamma   90.00
#
_symmetry.space_group_name_H-M   'P 1'
#
loop_
_entity.id
_entity.type
_entity.pdbx_description
1 polymer ?
#
loop_
_entity_poly.entity_id
_entity_poly.type
_entity_poly.pdbx_seq_one_letter_code
_entity_poly.pdbx_strand_id
1 'polypeptide(L)'
;MKDFSNYWNALSYAFIKYDTLKRDNDLPYVIHPIRITLILRAYGFNEFDNEDLMIATLLHDLLEDTNLTIKEIENKFGKKVASIVNESTKPQELKKDYWLENFKNYSKEAKIIKIADRIDNLLDMEKWDEKRQISYLNQSKIIVNSCGDANRELANKLDGIIQDLLGKILDH
;
A
#
# COMPACT_ATOMS: atom_id res chain seq x y z
N MET A 1 19.89 -5.94 21.84
CA MET A 1 18.87 -6.69 21.06
C MET A 1 18.03 -5.64 20.38
N LYS A 2 17.87 -5.67 19.03
CA LYS A 2 16.96 -4.75 18.35
C LYS A 2 15.53 -5.03 18.83
N ASP A 3 14.74 -4.00 19.17
CA ASP A 3 13.41 -4.12 19.74
C ASP A 3 12.36 -4.17 18.62
N PHE A 4 11.49 -5.18 18.63
CA PHE A 4 10.37 -5.33 17.69
C PHE A 4 9.05 -4.80 18.25
N SER A 5 9.05 -4.26 19.45
CA SER A 5 7.82 -4.00 20.20
C SER A 5 6.84 -3.11 19.43
N ASN A 6 7.34 -2.05 18.77
CA ASN A 6 6.49 -1.12 18.02
C ASN A 6 5.87 -1.79 16.78
N TYR A 7 6.64 -2.58 16.04
CA TYR A 7 6.11 -3.31 14.88
C TYR A 7 5.05 -4.34 15.29
N TRP A 8 5.31 -5.13 16.37
CA TRP A 8 4.33 -6.07 16.89
C TRP A 8 3.07 -5.41 17.44
N ASN A 9 3.22 -4.24 18.08
CA ASN A 9 2.10 -3.42 18.51
C ASN A 9 1.26 -2.93 17.31
N ALA A 10 1.90 -2.51 16.22
CA ALA A 10 1.21 -2.10 15.00
C ALA A 10 0.49 -3.26 14.31
N LEU A 11 1.13 -4.43 14.24
CA LEU A 11 0.52 -5.63 13.67
C LEU A 11 -0.71 -6.05 14.48
N SER A 12 -0.60 -6.10 15.82
CA SER A 12 -1.73 -6.41 16.70
C SER A 12 -2.85 -5.39 16.56
N TYR A 13 -2.50 -4.11 16.44
CA TYR A 13 -3.47 -3.04 16.24
C TYR A 13 -4.19 -3.15 14.90
N ALA A 14 -3.47 -3.46 13.82
CA ALA A 14 -4.04 -3.70 12.51
C ALA A 14 -5.03 -4.88 12.54
N PHE A 15 -4.69 -6.01 13.17
CA PHE A 15 -5.60 -7.13 13.36
C PHE A 15 -6.92 -6.72 14.01
N ILE A 16 -6.85 -5.92 15.09
CA ILE A 16 -8.06 -5.47 15.81
C ILE A 16 -8.89 -4.50 14.96
N LYS A 17 -8.22 -3.60 14.21
CA LYS A 17 -8.93 -2.52 13.49
C LYS A 17 -9.50 -2.98 12.15
N TYR A 18 -8.90 -3.98 11.50
CA TYR A 18 -9.42 -4.58 10.28
C TYR A 18 -10.33 -5.81 10.53
N ASP A 19 -10.62 -6.17 11.78
CA ASP A 19 -11.27 -7.44 12.18
C ASP A 19 -12.56 -7.76 11.39
N THR A 20 -13.39 -6.75 11.13
CA THR A 20 -14.67 -6.93 10.40
C THR A 20 -14.55 -6.78 8.89
N LEU A 21 -13.40 -6.35 8.38
CA LEU A 21 -13.21 -6.05 6.97
C LEU A 21 -12.72 -7.27 6.20
N LYS A 22 -13.17 -7.37 4.94
CA LYS A 22 -12.80 -8.44 4.02
C LYS A 22 -12.31 -7.90 2.69
N ARG A 23 -11.46 -8.68 2.05
CA ARG A 23 -11.05 -8.50 0.64
C ARG A 23 -12.15 -9.00 -0.31
N ASP A 24 -12.05 -8.65 -1.60
CA ASP A 24 -12.95 -9.13 -2.67
C ASP A 24 -13.00 -10.67 -2.78
N ASN A 25 -12.03 -11.38 -2.21
CA ASN A 25 -11.94 -12.83 -2.18
C ASN A 25 -12.37 -13.46 -0.83
N ASP A 26 -13.09 -12.70 0.01
CA ASP A 26 -13.57 -13.08 1.36
C ASP A 26 -12.49 -13.33 2.42
N LEU A 27 -11.22 -13.14 2.10
CA LEU A 27 -10.14 -13.22 3.08
C LEU A 27 -10.20 -12.04 4.07
N PRO A 28 -9.76 -12.20 5.33
CA PRO A 28 -9.61 -11.10 6.28
C PRO A 28 -8.75 -9.97 5.66
N TYR A 29 -9.20 -8.73 5.79
CA TYR A 29 -8.52 -7.58 5.16
C TYR A 29 -7.08 -7.43 5.62
N VAL A 30 -6.78 -7.72 6.87
CA VAL A 30 -5.43 -7.62 7.47
C VAL A 30 -4.36 -8.42 6.72
N ILE A 31 -4.75 -9.43 5.94
CA ILE A 31 -3.81 -10.19 5.09
C ILE A 31 -3.13 -9.28 4.05
N HIS A 32 -3.85 -8.27 3.52
CA HIS A 32 -3.33 -7.32 2.55
C HIS A 32 -2.11 -6.55 3.08
N PRO A 33 -2.18 -5.75 4.15
CA PRO A 33 -1.01 -5.05 4.65
C PRO A 33 0.12 -5.99 5.11
N ILE A 34 -0.19 -7.21 5.59
CA ILE A 34 0.84 -8.23 5.90
C ILE A 34 1.56 -8.65 4.62
N ARG A 35 0.85 -8.97 3.53
CA ARG A 35 1.47 -9.33 2.24
C ARG A 35 2.35 -8.21 1.72
N ILE A 36 1.92 -6.95 1.86
CA ILE A 36 2.75 -5.80 1.48
C ILE A 36 4.05 -5.76 2.28
N THR A 37 4.02 -6.02 3.59
CA THR A 37 5.28 -6.09 4.37
C THR A 37 6.19 -7.22 3.91
N LEU A 38 5.65 -8.36 3.46
CA LEU A 38 6.44 -9.45 2.87
C LEU A 38 7.06 -9.05 1.53
N ILE A 39 6.31 -8.35 0.68
CA ILE A 39 6.85 -7.77 -0.56
C ILE A 39 8.01 -6.84 -0.23
N LEU A 40 7.82 -5.89 0.70
CA LEU A 40 8.87 -4.95 1.09
C LEU A 40 10.13 -5.65 1.62
N ARG A 41 9.98 -6.73 2.40
CA ARG A 41 11.12 -7.52 2.88
C ARG A 41 11.90 -8.18 1.73
N ALA A 42 11.22 -8.64 0.69
CA ALA A 42 11.88 -9.19 -0.49
C ALA A 42 12.74 -8.16 -1.23
N TYR A 43 12.47 -6.85 -1.02
CA TYR A 43 13.23 -5.73 -1.57
C TYR A 43 14.14 -5.04 -0.54
N GLY A 44 14.49 -5.74 0.54
CA GLY A 44 15.51 -5.31 1.52
C GLY A 44 15.02 -4.37 2.62
N PHE A 45 13.72 -4.07 2.70
CA PHE A 45 13.16 -3.31 3.82
C PHE A 45 12.84 -4.24 5.00
N ASN A 46 13.08 -3.76 6.20
CA ASN A 46 12.79 -4.53 7.40
C ASN A 46 12.43 -3.63 8.60
N GLU A 47 11.86 -4.23 9.62
CA GLU A 47 11.37 -3.56 10.81
C GLU A 47 12.46 -2.97 11.72
N PHE A 48 13.73 -3.25 11.47
CA PHE A 48 14.84 -2.71 12.26
C PHE A 48 15.43 -1.44 11.66
N ASP A 49 15.57 -1.44 10.34
CA ASP A 49 16.25 -0.36 9.63
C ASP A 49 15.25 0.62 9.00
N ASN A 50 13.99 0.16 8.85
CA ASN A 50 12.89 0.89 8.23
C ASN A 50 11.60 0.83 9.08
N GLU A 51 11.72 0.95 10.41
CA GLU A 51 10.61 0.72 11.34
C GLU A 51 9.37 1.53 10.99
N ASP A 52 9.51 2.85 10.78
CA ASP A 52 8.37 3.73 10.44
C ASP A 52 7.67 3.31 9.15
N LEU A 53 8.44 2.92 8.12
CA LEU A 53 7.90 2.41 6.85
C LEU A 53 7.08 1.13 7.09
N MET A 54 7.65 0.17 7.82
CA MET A 54 7.01 -1.13 8.05
C MET A 54 5.75 -0.99 8.92
N ILE A 55 5.77 -0.13 9.94
CA ILE A 55 4.58 0.19 10.74
C ILE A 55 3.53 0.90 9.88
N ALA A 56 3.92 1.94 9.15
CA ALA A 56 2.98 2.66 8.28
C ALA A 56 2.36 1.74 7.22
N THR A 57 3.11 0.76 6.70
CA THR A 57 2.59 -0.27 5.78
C THR A 57 1.45 -1.07 6.39
N LEU A 58 1.56 -1.47 7.67
CA LEU A 58 0.49 -2.19 8.36
C LEU A 58 -0.78 -1.35 8.56
N LEU A 59 -0.65 -0.04 8.59
CA LEU A 59 -1.71 0.90 8.97
C LEU A 59 -2.24 1.74 7.80
N HIS A 60 -1.70 1.59 6.58
CA HIS A 60 -1.84 2.56 5.48
C HIS A 60 -3.29 2.81 5.03
N ASP A 61 -4.16 1.81 5.13
CA ASP A 61 -5.58 1.91 4.73
C ASP A 61 -6.52 2.22 5.90
N LEU A 62 -6.03 2.28 7.16
CA LEU A 62 -6.91 2.42 8.32
C LEU A 62 -7.72 3.72 8.32
N LEU A 63 -7.20 4.80 7.75
CA LEU A 63 -7.93 6.07 7.67
C LEU A 63 -9.01 6.07 6.59
N GLU A 64 -8.87 5.24 5.54
CA GLU A 64 -9.87 5.10 4.48
C GLU A 64 -10.97 4.10 4.89
N ASP A 65 -10.59 3.00 5.52
CA ASP A 65 -11.46 1.84 5.72
C ASP A 65 -12.09 1.77 7.13
N THR A 66 -11.69 2.65 8.04
CA THR A 66 -12.21 2.67 9.42
C THR A 66 -12.56 4.08 9.90
N ASN A 67 -13.11 4.20 11.10
CA ASN A 67 -13.39 5.49 11.73
C ASN A 67 -12.19 6.08 12.51
N LEU A 68 -10.97 5.58 12.26
CA LEU A 68 -9.78 6.09 12.92
C LEU A 68 -9.40 7.47 12.42
N THR A 69 -8.88 8.25 13.33
CA THR A 69 -8.34 9.59 13.05
C THR A 69 -6.82 9.55 12.97
N ILE A 70 -6.25 10.47 12.19
CA ILE A 70 -4.79 10.65 12.12
C ILE A 70 -4.19 10.90 13.51
N LYS A 71 -4.92 11.57 14.41
CA LYS A 71 -4.48 11.88 15.76
C LYS A 71 -4.32 10.63 16.64
N GLU A 72 -5.17 9.62 16.46
CA GLU A 72 -5.05 8.35 17.16
C GLU A 72 -3.80 7.57 16.70
N ILE A 73 -3.52 7.58 15.39
CA ILE A 73 -2.29 6.98 14.84
C ILE A 73 -1.05 7.73 15.36
N GLU A 74 -1.07 9.07 15.33
CA GLU A 74 0.03 9.90 15.86
C GLU A 74 0.32 9.63 17.34
N ASN A 75 -0.71 9.57 18.17
CA ASN A 75 -0.56 9.33 19.60
C ASN A 75 0.01 7.95 19.91
N LYS A 76 -0.28 6.95 19.07
CA LYS A 76 0.12 5.56 19.32
C LYS A 76 1.44 5.18 18.67
N PHE A 77 1.72 5.68 17.47
CA PHE A 77 2.86 5.25 16.64
C PHE A 77 3.80 6.40 16.24
N GLY A 78 3.49 7.62 16.67
CA GLY A 78 4.33 8.79 16.45
C GLY A 78 4.04 9.55 15.16
N LYS A 79 4.57 10.77 15.10
CA LYS A 79 4.30 11.73 14.01
C LYS A 79 4.76 11.24 12.64
N LYS A 80 5.90 10.55 12.57
CA LYS A 80 6.47 10.08 11.29
C LYS A 80 5.56 9.03 10.66
N VAL A 81 5.15 8.02 11.43
CA VAL A 81 4.19 6.99 10.97
C VAL A 81 2.87 7.64 10.55
N ALA A 82 2.32 8.53 11.38
CA ALA A 82 1.07 9.23 11.05
C ALA A 82 1.17 10.02 9.74
N SER A 83 2.29 10.72 9.52
CA SER A 83 2.52 11.46 8.26
C SER A 83 2.51 10.53 7.04
N ILE A 84 3.21 9.39 7.11
CA ILE A 84 3.28 8.42 6.00
C ILE A 84 1.89 7.82 5.73
N VAL A 85 1.13 7.45 6.77
CA VAL A 85 -0.23 6.93 6.62
C VAL A 85 -1.16 7.99 6.01
N ASN A 86 -1.08 9.24 6.46
CA ASN A 86 -1.86 10.33 5.89
C ASN A 86 -1.57 10.59 4.41
N GLU A 87 -0.31 10.52 3.99
CA GLU A 87 0.08 10.62 2.58
C GLU A 87 -0.45 9.44 1.74
N SER A 88 -0.55 8.25 2.34
CA SER A 88 -1.08 7.05 1.69
C SER A 88 -2.60 7.07 1.54
N THR A 89 -3.30 7.89 2.34
CA THR A 89 -4.76 8.04 2.37
C THR A 89 -5.23 9.03 1.29
N LYS A 90 -6.23 8.63 0.49
CA LYS A 90 -6.80 9.52 -0.52
C LYS A 90 -7.73 10.57 0.12
N PRO A 91 -7.45 11.88 -0.02
CA PRO A 91 -8.40 12.92 0.37
C PRO A 91 -9.73 12.78 -0.37
N GLN A 92 -10.86 12.95 0.35
CA GLN A 92 -12.19 12.73 -0.21
C GLN A 92 -12.49 13.66 -1.40
N GLU A 93 -11.97 14.89 -1.37
CA GLU A 93 -12.22 15.93 -2.36
C GLU A 93 -11.42 15.72 -3.67
N LEU A 94 -10.36 14.87 -3.63
CA LEU A 94 -9.51 14.70 -4.79
C LEU A 94 -10.00 13.58 -5.71
N LYS A 95 -9.94 13.83 -7.01
CA LYS A 95 -10.08 12.77 -8.02
C LYS A 95 -8.92 11.79 -7.91
N LYS A 96 -9.20 10.50 -8.09
CA LYS A 96 -8.23 9.42 -7.85
C LYS A 96 -6.96 9.58 -8.69
N ASP A 97 -7.10 9.81 -9.99
CA ASP A 97 -5.94 9.91 -10.90
C ASP A 97 -5.05 11.12 -10.55
N TYR A 98 -5.65 12.28 -10.23
CA TYR A 98 -4.92 13.44 -9.77
C TYR A 98 -4.15 13.18 -8.47
N TRP A 99 -4.77 12.49 -7.52
CA TRP A 99 -4.09 12.09 -6.28
C TRP A 99 -2.93 11.14 -6.56
N LEU A 100 -3.09 10.14 -7.45
CA LEU A 100 -2.02 9.22 -7.84
C LEU A 100 -0.83 9.93 -8.52
N GLU A 101 -1.10 10.91 -9.39
CA GLU A 101 -0.06 11.75 -9.99
C GLU A 101 0.68 12.60 -8.95
N ASN A 102 -0.01 13.00 -7.89
CA ASN A 102 0.57 13.83 -6.84
C ASN A 102 1.54 13.07 -5.92
N PHE A 103 1.59 11.73 -6.00
CA PHE A 103 2.57 10.93 -5.24
C PHE A 103 4.02 11.33 -5.50
N LYS A 104 4.33 11.91 -6.67
CA LYS A 104 5.67 12.48 -6.94
C LYS A 104 6.15 13.45 -5.87
N ASN A 105 5.23 14.11 -5.14
CA ASN A 105 5.50 15.12 -4.12
C ASN A 105 5.51 14.54 -2.69
N TYR A 106 5.16 13.27 -2.51
CA TYR A 106 5.05 12.64 -1.19
C TYR A 106 6.39 12.04 -0.73
N SER A 107 6.45 11.62 0.52
CA SER A 107 7.63 11.01 1.10
C SER A 107 8.06 9.75 0.34
N LYS A 108 9.35 9.42 0.45
CA LYS A 108 9.90 8.20 -0.13
C LYS A 108 9.16 6.97 0.39
N GLU A 109 8.84 6.96 1.67
CA GLU A 109 8.14 5.87 2.34
C GLU A 109 6.72 5.68 1.79
N ALA A 110 5.93 6.75 1.64
CA ALA A 110 4.59 6.68 1.06
C ALA A 110 4.61 6.17 -0.39
N LYS A 111 5.59 6.61 -1.20
CA LYS A 111 5.80 6.11 -2.57
C LYS A 111 6.09 4.61 -2.59
N ILE A 112 6.98 4.12 -1.72
CA ILE A 112 7.36 2.70 -1.61
C ILE A 112 6.14 1.86 -1.21
N ILE A 113 5.37 2.30 -0.20
CA ILE A 113 4.14 1.62 0.21
C ILE A 113 3.18 1.55 -0.98
N LYS A 114 2.99 2.65 -1.72
CA LYS A 114 2.03 2.70 -2.83
C LYS A 114 2.41 1.79 -4.00
N ILE A 115 3.70 1.62 -4.30
CA ILE A 115 4.14 0.64 -5.31
C ILE A 115 3.83 -0.78 -4.83
N ALA A 116 4.17 -1.11 -3.58
CA ALA A 116 3.97 -2.45 -3.03
C ALA A 116 2.47 -2.80 -2.86
N ASP A 117 1.63 -1.82 -2.46
CA ASP A 117 0.17 -1.91 -2.45
C ASP A 117 -0.39 -2.29 -3.83
N ARG A 118 0.10 -1.60 -4.89
CA ARG A 118 -0.32 -1.92 -6.25
C ARG A 118 0.07 -3.33 -6.67
N ILE A 119 1.27 -3.78 -6.35
CA ILE A 119 1.72 -5.16 -6.62
C ILE A 119 0.77 -6.15 -5.95
N ASP A 120 0.48 -5.97 -4.65
CA ASP A 120 -0.39 -6.88 -3.90
C ASP A 120 -1.82 -6.93 -4.47
N ASN A 121 -2.40 -5.78 -4.78
CA ASN A 121 -3.74 -5.71 -5.35
C ASN A 121 -3.84 -6.37 -6.74
N LEU A 122 -2.80 -6.25 -7.58
CA LEU A 122 -2.77 -6.88 -8.90
C LEU A 122 -2.74 -8.42 -8.82
N LEU A 123 -2.26 -9.00 -7.72
CA LEU A 123 -2.27 -10.46 -7.51
C LEU A 123 -3.69 -11.00 -7.28
N ASP A 124 -4.63 -10.18 -6.85
CA ASP A 124 -6.01 -10.58 -6.55
C ASP A 124 -7.02 -10.13 -7.64
N MET A 125 -6.55 -9.44 -8.71
CA MET A 125 -7.45 -8.78 -9.67
C MET A 125 -8.22 -9.72 -10.62
N GLU A 126 -7.89 -11.00 -10.68
CA GLU A 126 -8.55 -11.98 -11.57
C GLU A 126 -10.08 -12.07 -11.35
N LYS A 127 -10.54 -11.74 -10.13
CA LYS A 127 -11.97 -11.76 -9.79
C LYS A 127 -12.73 -10.49 -10.19
N TRP A 128 -12.03 -9.48 -10.67
CA TRP A 128 -12.64 -8.21 -11.07
C TRP A 128 -13.15 -8.30 -12.51
N ASP A 129 -14.18 -7.52 -12.83
CA ASP A 129 -14.58 -7.33 -14.22
C ASP A 129 -13.47 -6.66 -15.04
N GLU A 130 -13.45 -6.91 -16.34
CA GLU A 130 -12.40 -6.43 -17.26
C GLU A 130 -12.24 -4.91 -17.24
N LYS A 131 -13.36 -4.17 -17.18
CA LYS A 131 -13.32 -2.70 -17.12
C LYS A 131 -12.60 -2.20 -15.87
N ARG A 132 -12.85 -2.81 -14.70
CA ARG A 132 -12.15 -2.51 -13.45
C ARG A 132 -10.67 -2.89 -13.55
N GLN A 133 -10.36 -4.05 -14.14
CA GLN A 133 -8.98 -4.51 -14.35
C GLN A 133 -8.18 -3.49 -15.19
N ILE A 134 -8.69 -3.12 -16.38
CA ILE A 134 -8.03 -2.16 -17.28
C ILE A 134 -7.86 -0.79 -16.59
N SER A 135 -8.89 -0.29 -15.92
CA SER A 135 -8.82 0.98 -15.19
C SER A 135 -7.74 0.94 -14.11
N TYR A 136 -7.66 -0.15 -13.34
CA TYR A 136 -6.67 -0.30 -12.27
C TYR A 136 -5.24 -0.43 -12.80
N LEU A 137 -5.03 -1.16 -13.90
CA LEU A 137 -3.74 -1.26 -14.59
C LEU A 137 -3.26 0.10 -15.11
N ASN A 138 -4.15 0.90 -15.71
CA ASN A 138 -3.82 2.27 -16.15
C ASN A 138 -3.43 3.17 -14.97
N GLN A 139 -4.17 3.10 -13.85
CA GLN A 139 -3.82 3.81 -12.63
C GLN A 139 -2.50 3.33 -12.03
N SER A 140 -2.18 2.04 -12.15
CA SER A 140 -0.90 1.49 -11.68
C SER A 140 0.29 2.02 -12.50
N LYS A 141 0.11 2.31 -13.80
CA LYS A 141 1.12 3.00 -14.62
C LYS A 141 1.39 4.42 -14.13
N ILE A 142 0.36 5.14 -13.66
CA ILE A 142 0.56 6.46 -13.03
C ILE A 142 1.48 6.31 -11.82
N ILE A 143 1.29 5.28 -10.99
CA ILE A 143 2.15 5.02 -9.82
C ILE A 143 3.58 4.67 -10.21
N VAL A 144 3.82 3.87 -11.26
CA VAL A 144 5.18 3.61 -11.77
C VAL A 144 5.88 4.94 -12.10
N ASN A 145 5.18 5.86 -12.77
CA ASN A 145 5.74 7.16 -13.16
C ASN A 145 5.94 8.12 -11.98
N SER A 146 4.99 8.14 -11.03
CA SER A 146 4.99 9.10 -9.92
C SER A 146 5.87 8.67 -8.75
N CYS A 147 6.12 7.36 -8.59
CA CYS A 147 6.80 6.77 -7.43
C CYS A 147 8.12 6.06 -7.76
N GLY A 148 8.43 5.85 -9.05
CA GLY A 148 9.56 5.02 -9.48
C GLY A 148 10.94 5.53 -9.05
N ASP A 149 11.06 6.81 -8.69
CA ASP A 149 12.26 7.41 -8.12
C ASP A 149 12.55 6.91 -6.69
N ALA A 150 11.54 6.48 -5.94
CA ALA A 150 11.69 6.03 -4.56
C ALA A 150 12.37 4.65 -4.44
N ASN A 151 12.05 3.72 -5.33
CA ASN A 151 12.72 2.43 -5.46
C ASN A 151 12.54 1.88 -6.89
N ARG A 152 13.59 1.95 -7.69
CA ARG A 152 13.58 1.57 -9.12
C ARG A 152 13.27 0.09 -9.34
N GLU A 153 13.82 -0.78 -8.50
CA GLU A 153 13.65 -2.22 -8.64
C GLU A 153 12.20 -2.64 -8.37
N LEU A 154 11.59 -2.10 -7.30
CA LEU A 154 10.19 -2.34 -6.98
C LEU A 154 9.25 -1.76 -8.05
N ALA A 155 9.55 -0.57 -8.59
CA ALA A 155 8.80 0.04 -9.69
C ALA A 155 8.88 -0.78 -10.98
N ASN A 156 10.06 -1.29 -11.34
CA ASN A 156 10.24 -2.17 -12.50
C ASN A 156 9.45 -3.48 -12.33
N LYS A 157 9.37 -4.01 -11.09
CA LYS A 157 8.55 -5.20 -10.82
C LYS A 157 7.07 -4.91 -11.04
N LEU A 158 6.57 -3.78 -10.57
CA LEU A 158 5.18 -3.36 -10.81
C LEU A 158 4.91 -3.21 -12.31
N ASP A 159 5.80 -2.53 -13.05
CA ASP A 159 5.63 -2.33 -14.50
C ASP A 159 5.60 -3.67 -15.26
N GLY A 160 6.50 -4.61 -14.92
CA GLY A 160 6.49 -5.95 -15.50
C GLY A 160 5.17 -6.69 -15.28
N ILE A 161 4.62 -6.65 -14.06
CA ILE A 161 3.31 -7.24 -13.75
C ILE A 161 2.20 -6.59 -14.58
N ILE A 162 2.21 -5.26 -14.74
CA ILE A 162 1.23 -4.53 -15.55
C ILE A 162 1.28 -5.00 -17.01
N GLN A 163 2.48 -5.11 -17.60
CA GLN A 163 2.65 -5.57 -18.99
C GLN A 163 2.13 -7.00 -19.19
N ASP A 164 2.50 -7.92 -18.29
CA ASP A 164 2.06 -9.32 -18.35
C ASP A 164 0.53 -9.44 -18.28
N LEU A 165 -0.12 -8.67 -17.39
CA LEU A 165 -1.57 -8.71 -17.22
C LEU A 165 -2.31 -8.07 -18.39
N LEU A 166 -1.80 -6.95 -18.93
CA LEU A 166 -2.37 -6.33 -20.14
C LEU A 166 -2.27 -7.27 -21.35
N GLY A 167 -1.14 -7.97 -21.53
CA GLY A 167 -0.98 -8.98 -22.57
C GLY A 167 -2.08 -10.05 -22.49
N LYS A 168 -2.31 -10.60 -21.31
CA LYS A 168 -3.35 -11.61 -21.09
C LYS A 168 -4.77 -11.14 -21.41
N ILE A 169 -5.09 -9.87 -21.08
CA ILE A 169 -6.43 -9.29 -21.35
C ILE A 169 -6.64 -9.08 -22.86
N LEU A 170 -5.58 -8.71 -23.60
CA LEU A 170 -5.66 -8.43 -25.04
C LEU A 170 -5.67 -9.71 -25.91
N ASP A 171 -5.21 -10.84 -25.36
CA ASP A 171 -5.16 -12.14 -26.06
C ASP A 171 -6.48 -12.94 -25.91
N HIS A 172 -7.46 -12.43 -25.16
CA HIS A 172 -8.81 -12.97 -24.97
C HIS A 172 -9.88 -12.16 -25.69
#